data_f8fdbf290f17121006e1dbab736b452f
#
_entry.id   f8fdbf290f17121006e1dbab736b452f
#
_cell.length_a   1.000
_cell.length_b   1.000
_cell.length_c   1.000
_cell.angle_alpha   90.00
_cell.angle_beta   90.00
_cell.angle_gamma   90.00
#
_symmetry.space_group_name_H-M   'P 1'
#
loop_
_entity.id
_entity.type
_entity.pdbx_description
1 polymer ?
#
loop_
_entity_poly.entity_id
_entity_poly.type
_entity_poly.pdbx_seq_one_letter_code
_entity_poly.pdbx_strand_id
1 'polypeptide(L)'
;MKAAEIVCPEKRQAFANISLTRNTVADRISDLSVDLDSQLKQKVKSFIAFSVAIDESTDITDVAQLAIFICGVDDTLTVTEEFVELVPMTDTTTAADIFTALVGALDRVGVDWSRAVSLATDGAPSMIGKKVGVVTKFREKVQSANGGRDFFDFSLYFAPGGFVLQVIKDG
;
A
#
# COMPACT_ATOMS: atom_id res chain seq x y z
N MET A 1 -14.43 -27.39 13.14
CA MET A 1 -13.70 -27.92 14.32
C MET A 1 -12.77 -29.09 14.01
N LYS A 2 -12.91 -29.76 12.87
CA LYS A 2 -12.03 -30.90 12.47
C LYS A 2 -10.52 -30.56 12.46
N ALA A 3 -10.14 -29.32 12.06
CA ALA A 3 -8.73 -28.93 12.05
C ALA A 3 -8.08 -28.93 13.45
N ALA A 4 -8.79 -28.44 14.49
CA ALA A 4 -8.30 -28.42 15.86
C ALA A 4 -8.10 -29.83 16.44
N GLU A 5 -8.92 -30.80 16.00
CA GLU A 5 -8.81 -32.21 16.41
C GLU A 5 -7.56 -32.87 15.85
N ILE A 6 -7.08 -32.40 14.68
CA ILE A 6 -5.91 -32.94 14.00
C ILE A 6 -4.62 -32.26 14.47
N VAL A 7 -4.66 -30.91 14.61
CA VAL A 7 -3.45 -30.10 14.87
C VAL A 7 -3.13 -29.99 16.36
N CYS A 8 -4.14 -29.89 17.25
CA CYS A 8 -3.98 -29.68 18.68
C CYS A 8 -5.10 -30.39 19.46
N PRO A 9 -5.12 -31.74 19.51
CA PRO A 9 -6.21 -32.50 20.14
C PRO A 9 -6.37 -32.17 21.63
N GLU A 10 -5.29 -31.85 22.33
CA GLU A 10 -5.28 -31.49 23.75
C GLU A 10 -5.97 -30.13 24.04
N LYS A 11 -6.08 -29.25 23.03
CA LYS A 11 -6.72 -27.94 23.14
C LYS A 11 -8.13 -27.89 22.53
N ARG A 12 -8.67 -29.04 22.14
CA ARG A 12 -9.99 -29.14 21.48
C ARG A 12 -11.09 -28.38 22.23
N GLN A 13 -11.13 -28.50 23.55
CA GLN A 13 -12.16 -27.85 24.38
C GLN A 13 -11.99 -26.32 24.38
N ALA A 14 -10.77 -25.83 24.38
CA ALA A 14 -10.49 -24.38 24.27
C ALA A 14 -11.00 -23.83 22.93
N PHE A 15 -10.72 -24.53 21.83
CA PHE A 15 -11.26 -24.15 20.51
C PHE A 15 -12.79 -24.23 20.42
N ALA A 16 -13.40 -25.22 21.11
CA ALA A 16 -14.85 -25.35 21.12
C ALA A 16 -15.56 -24.18 21.85
N ASN A 17 -14.86 -23.53 22.77
CA ASN A 17 -15.39 -22.39 23.54
C ASN A 17 -15.22 -21.05 22.81
N ILE A 18 -14.51 -21.01 21.65
CA ILE A 18 -14.38 -19.78 20.86
C ILE A 18 -15.71 -19.48 20.18
N SER A 19 -16.34 -18.37 20.56
CA SER A 19 -17.54 -17.90 19.86
C SER A 19 -17.20 -17.48 18.43
N LEU A 20 -17.91 -18.06 17.46
CA LEU A 20 -17.80 -17.76 16.02
C LEU A 20 -19.12 -17.18 15.49
N THR A 21 -19.89 -16.50 16.33
CA THR A 21 -21.06 -15.77 15.86
C THR A 21 -20.65 -14.64 14.93
N ARG A 22 -21.52 -14.25 14.01
CA ARG A 22 -21.26 -13.17 13.04
C ARG A 22 -20.75 -11.89 13.72
N ASN A 23 -21.40 -11.47 14.80
CA ASN A 23 -21.03 -10.25 15.50
C ASN A 23 -19.65 -10.38 16.16
N THR A 24 -19.40 -11.48 16.89
CA THR A 24 -18.10 -11.71 17.55
C THR A 24 -16.95 -11.78 16.55
N VAL A 25 -17.19 -12.35 15.36
CA VAL A 25 -16.16 -12.40 14.30
C VAL A 25 -15.93 -10.98 13.73
N ALA A 26 -17.00 -10.23 13.47
CA ALA A 26 -16.90 -8.85 13.00
C ALA A 26 -16.15 -7.94 13.99
N ASP A 27 -16.48 -8.04 15.29
CA ASP A 27 -15.79 -7.27 16.34
C ASP A 27 -14.29 -7.58 16.37
N ARG A 28 -13.91 -8.86 16.33
CA ARG A 28 -12.49 -9.28 16.30
C ARG A 28 -11.76 -8.80 15.07
N ILE A 29 -12.40 -8.81 13.89
CA ILE A 29 -11.80 -8.27 12.65
C ILE A 29 -11.58 -6.77 12.82
N SER A 30 -12.53 -6.05 13.39
CA SER A 30 -12.41 -4.62 13.67
C SER A 30 -11.25 -4.33 14.64
N ASP A 31 -11.15 -5.07 15.74
CA ASP A 31 -10.08 -4.92 16.72
C ASP A 31 -8.70 -5.18 16.10
N LEU A 32 -8.57 -6.23 15.29
CA LEU A 32 -7.33 -6.54 14.56
C LEU A 32 -6.97 -5.44 13.56
N SER A 33 -7.96 -4.90 12.85
CA SER A 33 -7.75 -3.81 11.89
C SER A 33 -7.22 -2.55 12.58
N VAL A 34 -7.78 -2.19 13.75
CA VAL A 34 -7.31 -1.04 14.54
C VAL A 34 -5.88 -1.25 15.04
N ASP A 35 -5.56 -2.47 15.48
CA ASP A 35 -4.21 -2.80 15.96
C ASP A 35 -3.18 -2.73 14.83
N LEU A 36 -3.47 -3.31 13.66
CA LEU A 36 -2.61 -3.25 12.48
C LEU A 36 -2.40 -1.82 11.99
N ASP A 37 -3.45 -1.00 11.95
CA ASP A 37 -3.35 0.42 11.58
C ASP A 37 -2.45 1.19 12.56
N SER A 38 -2.59 0.93 13.86
CA SER A 38 -1.70 1.50 14.89
C SER A 38 -0.23 1.10 14.70
N GLN A 39 0.04 -0.18 14.43
CA GLN A 39 1.38 -0.69 14.18
C GLN A 39 1.98 -0.06 12.91
N LEU A 40 1.21 0.02 11.81
CA LEU A 40 1.64 0.66 10.57
C LEU A 40 2.03 2.12 10.81
N LYS A 41 1.19 2.90 11.51
CA LYS A 41 1.49 4.30 11.86
C LYS A 41 2.75 4.46 12.70
N GLN A 42 3.05 3.52 13.58
CA GLN A 42 4.29 3.52 14.35
C GLN A 42 5.51 3.23 13.47
N LYS A 43 5.42 2.23 12.59
CA LYS A 43 6.49 1.86 11.66
C LYS A 43 6.82 2.99 10.70
N VAL A 44 5.80 3.60 10.10
CA VAL A 44 5.97 4.72 9.15
C VAL A 44 6.73 5.90 9.76
N LYS A 45 6.53 6.18 11.04
CA LYS A 45 7.26 7.25 11.75
C LYS A 45 8.76 6.94 11.89
N SER A 46 9.14 5.67 11.96
CA SER A 46 10.55 5.27 12.08
C SER A 46 11.31 5.30 10.75
N PHE A 47 10.64 5.38 9.61
CA PHE A 47 11.31 5.36 8.32
C PHE A 47 12.15 6.61 8.10
N ILE A 48 13.41 6.41 7.72
CA ILE A 48 14.33 7.49 7.28
C ILE A 48 14.18 7.76 5.77
N ALA A 49 13.71 6.76 5.02
CA ALA A 49 13.34 6.86 3.61
C ALA A 49 12.26 5.82 3.30
N PHE A 50 11.39 6.10 2.34
CA PHE A 50 10.40 5.14 1.87
C PHE A 50 10.09 5.29 0.40
N SER A 51 9.64 4.20 -0.21
CA SER A 51 9.03 4.13 -1.53
C SER A 51 7.59 3.68 -1.44
N VAL A 52 6.82 4.00 -2.46
CA VAL A 52 5.42 3.58 -2.57
C VAL A 52 5.27 2.74 -3.82
N ALA A 53 4.45 1.70 -3.76
CA ALA A 53 4.00 0.96 -4.93
C ALA A 53 2.48 1.00 -5.00
N ILE A 54 1.96 1.20 -6.20
CA ILE A 54 0.52 1.19 -6.46
C ILE A 54 0.19 0.26 -7.62
N ASP A 55 -0.94 -0.40 -7.49
CA ASP A 55 -1.50 -1.29 -8.50
C ASP A 55 -3.02 -1.07 -8.58
N GLU A 56 -3.56 -1.06 -9.80
CA GLU A 56 -4.99 -0.94 -10.04
C GLU A 56 -5.55 -2.30 -10.45
N SER A 57 -6.55 -2.76 -9.72
CA SER A 57 -7.27 -3.99 -10.01
C SER A 57 -8.77 -3.74 -10.01
N THR A 58 -9.54 -4.67 -10.55
CA THR A 58 -11.01 -4.59 -10.53
C THR A 58 -11.55 -5.72 -9.67
N ASP A 59 -12.48 -5.41 -8.78
CA ASP A 59 -13.13 -6.42 -7.97
C ASP A 59 -14.22 -7.20 -8.74
N ILE A 60 -14.85 -8.16 -8.09
CA ILE A 60 -15.90 -9.00 -8.69
C ILE A 60 -17.20 -8.23 -9.02
N THR A 61 -17.31 -6.98 -8.59
CA THR A 61 -18.45 -6.08 -8.84
C THR A 61 -18.13 -4.99 -9.86
N ASP A 62 -17.04 -5.16 -10.63
CA ASP A 62 -16.52 -4.19 -11.61
C ASP A 62 -16.15 -2.81 -11.01
N VAL A 63 -15.89 -2.74 -9.71
CA VAL A 63 -15.35 -1.53 -9.07
C VAL A 63 -13.83 -1.58 -9.11
N ALA A 64 -13.21 -0.57 -9.71
CA ALA A 64 -11.76 -0.40 -9.70
C ALA A 64 -11.25 -0.21 -8.25
N GLN A 65 -10.17 -0.87 -7.91
CA GLN A 65 -9.56 -0.85 -6.59
C GLN A 65 -8.10 -0.43 -6.72
N LEU A 66 -7.69 0.60 -5.99
CA LEU A 66 -6.29 1.02 -5.92
C LEU A 66 -5.63 0.38 -4.71
N ALA A 67 -4.74 -0.58 -4.94
CA ALA A 67 -3.90 -1.17 -3.90
C ALA A 67 -2.67 -0.28 -3.67
N ILE A 68 -2.39 0.05 -2.41
CA ILE A 68 -1.29 0.93 -2.00
C ILE A 68 -0.38 0.17 -1.04
N PHE A 69 0.90 0.12 -1.35
CA PHE A 69 1.94 -0.49 -0.54
C PHE A 69 3.03 0.54 -0.22
N ILE A 70 3.67 0.39 0.93
CA ILE A 70 4.81 1.19 1.35
C ILE A 70 5.98 0.27 1.68
N CYS A 71 7.16 0.60 1.18
CA CYS A 71 8.42 -0.04 1.52
C CYS A 71 9.31 1.01 2.16
N GLY A 72 9.58 0.89 3.45
CA GLY A 72 10.37 1.83 4.21
C GLY A 72 11.64 1.21 4.78
N VAL A 73 12.61 2.05 5.06
CA VAL A 73 13.85 1.69 5.74
C VAL A 73 14.02 2.58 6.98
N ASP A 74 14.36 1.96 8.10
CA ASP A 74 14.63 2.66 9.35
C ASP A 74 16.12 3.01 9.53
N ASP A 75 16.49 3.63 10.63
CA ASP A 75 17.86 4.03 10.96
C ASP A 75 18.81 2.85 11.20
N THR A 76 18.27 1.64 11.41
CA THR A 76 19.06 0.39 11.49
C THR A 76 19.24 -0.27 10.12
N LEU A 77 18.76 0.35 9.04
CA LEU A 77 18.71 -0.17 7.68
C LEU A 77 17.81 -1.42 7.54
N THR A 78 16.88 -1.61 8.46
CA THR A 78 15.86 -2.66 8.35
C THR A 78 14.81 -2.23 7.32
N VAL A 79 14.63 -3.06 6.30
CA VAL A 79 13.60 -2.86 5.26
C VAL A 79 12.28 -3.47 5.73
N THR A 80 11.22 -2.71 5.62
CA THR A 80 9.85 -3.14 5.97
C THR A 80 8.92 -2.85 4.82
N GLU A 81 8.18 -3.88 4.37
CA GLU A 81 7.15 -3.76 3.33
C GLU A 81 5.79 -3.97 3.99
N GLU A 82 4.88 -3.03 3.77
CA GLU A 82 3.54 -3.08 4.37
C GLU A 82 2.47 -2.70 3.33
N PHE A 83 1.32 -3.35 3.46
CA PHE A 83 0.10 -2.95 2.79
C PHE A 83 -0.51 -1.75 3.54
N VAL A 84 -0.82 -0.67 2.81
CA VAL A 84 -1.40 0.53 3.40
C VAL A 84 -2.93 0.47 3.33
N GLU A 85 -3.46 0.30 2.12
CA GLU A 85 -4.90 0.33 1.90
C GLU A 85 -5.30 -0.18 0.52
N LEU A 86 -6.54 -0.65 0.43
CA LEU A 86 -7.25 -0.88 -0.82
C LEU A 86 -8.36 0.18 -0.93
N VAL A 87 -8.18 1.13 -1.84
CA VAL A 87 -9.12 2.26 -2.01
C VAL A 87 -10.06 1.98 -3.17
N PRO A 88 -11.39 1.86 -2.93
CA PRO A 88 -12.35 1.72 -4.02
C PRO A 88 -12.45 3.03 -4.82
N MET A 89 -12.31 2.93 -6.15
CA MET A 89 -12.41 4.03 -7.10
C MET A 89 -13.82 4.02 -7.70
N THR A 90 -14.75 4.75 -7.08
CA THR A 90 -16.19 4.63 -7.37
C THR A 90 -16.67 5.46 -8.56
N ASP A 91 -15.93 6.50 -8.95
CA ASP A 91 -16.39 7.41 -10.00
C ASP A 91 -15.56 7.30 -11.28
N THR A 92 -14.30 7.73 -11.22
CA THR A 92 -13.38 7.69 -12.36
C THR A 92 -11.99 7.28 -11.90
N THR A 93 -11.20 6.71 -12.80
CA THR A 93 -9.79 6.33 -12.57
C THR A 93 -8.85 7.29 -13.30
N THR A 94 -9.14 8.59 -13.24
CA THR A 94 -8.21 9.57 -13.78
C THR A 94 -6.96 9.67 -12.90
N ALA A 95 -5.85 10.13 -13.49
CA ALA A 95 -4.62 10.37 -12.73
C ALA A 95 -4.82 11.31 -11.52
N ALA A 96 -5.78 12.24 -11.59
CA ALA A 96 -6.10 13.14 -10.48
C ALA A 96 -6.81 12.40 -9.34
N ASP A 97 -7.75 11.52 -9.67
CA ASP A 97 -8.50 10.73 -8.68
C ASP A 97 -7.59 9.74 -7.97
N ILE A 98 -6.77 9.00 -8.74
CA ILE A 98 -5.76 8.07 -8.21
C ILE A 98 -4.78 8.82 -7.30
N PHE A 99 -4.27 9.96 -7.72
CA PHE A 99 -3.36 10.77 -6.91
C PHE A 99 -4.02 11.26 -5.61
N THR A 100 -5.27 11.69 -5.66
CA THR A 100 -6.02 12.14 -4.49
C THR A 100 -6.23 10.99 -3.50
N ALA A 101 -6.62 9.80 -3.99
CA ALA A 101 -6.77 8.60 -3.19
C ALA A 101 -5.45 8.20 -2.52
N LEU A 102 -4.35 8.18 -3.30
CA LEU A 102 -3.01 7.86 -2.82
C LEU A 102 -2.55 8.82 -1.72
N VAL A 103 -2.68 10.13 -1.94
CA VAL A 103 -2.31 11.14 -0.93
C VAL A 103 -3.14 10.97 0.34
N GLY A 104 -4.45 10.79 0.20
CA GLY A 104 -5.33 10.58 1.36
C GLY A 104 -4.96 9.37 2.19
N ALA A 105 -4.60 8.25 1.55
CA ALA A 105 -4.16 7.04 2.24
C ALA A 105 -2.83 7.24 2.97
N LEU A 106 -1.84 7.85 2.32
CA LEU A 106 -0.51 8.11 2.90
C LEU A 106 -0.55 9.13 4.03
N ASP A 107 -1.32 10.21 3.88
CA ASP A 107 -1.52 11.23 4.93
C ASP A 107 -2.19 10.62 6.18
N ARG A 108 -3.13 9.68 5.99
CA ARG A 108 -3.82 8.98 7.11
C ARG A 108 -2.87 8.11 7.94
N VAL A 109 -1.89 7.45 7.32
CA VAL A 109 -0.86 6.70 8.05
C VAL A 109 0.26 7.58 8.57
N GLY A 110 0.31 8.86 8.16
CA GLY A 110 1.19 9.89 8.72
C GLY A 110 2.60 9.85 8.16
N VAL A 111 2.76 9.65 6.84
CA VAL A 111 4.08 9.71 6.20
C VAL A 111 4.70 11.09 6.27
N ASP A 112 6.00 11.15 6.39
CA ASP A 112 6.78 12.37 6.17
C ASP A 112 7.19 12.44 4.68
N TRP A 113 6.47 13.24 3.91
CA TRP A 113 6.68 13.38 2.46
C TRP A 113 8.11 13.76 2.07
N SER A 114 8.86 14.40 2.95
CA SER A 114 10.27 14.73 2.70
C SER A 114 11.19 13.51 2.63
N ARG A 115 10.71 12.36 3.10
CA ARG A 115 11.42 11.08 3.12
C ARG A 115 11.01 10.13 1.99
N ALA A 116 10.04 10.53 1.16
CA ALA A 116 9.66 9.76 -0.02
C ALA A 116 10.78 9.81 -1.08
N VAL A 117 11.18 8.65 -1.60
CA VAL A 117 12.28 8.54 -2.57
C VAL A 117 11.83 8.00 -3.92
N SER A 118 10.76 7.22 -3.97
CA SER A 118 10.30 6.66 -5.24
C SER A 118 8.82 6.27 -5.24
N LEU A 119 8.26 6.13 -6.45
CA LEU A 119 6.95 5.55 -6.72
C LEU A 119 7.10 4.47 -7.80
N ALA A 120 6.56 3.28 -7.55
CA ALA A 120 6.47 2.19 -8.50
C ALA A 120 5.02 2.00 -8.97
N THR A 121 4.81 1.83 -10.27
CA THR A 121 3.49 1.62 -10.89
C THR A 121 3.56 0.57 -11.99
N ASP A 122 2.43 0.10 -12.47
CA ASP A 122 2.31 -0.84 -13.59
C ASP A 122 2.62 -0.23 -14.97
N GLY A 123 2.88 1.07 -15.04
CA GLY A 123 3.19 1.76 -16.29
C GLY A 123 1.99 2.09 -17.17
N ALA A 124 0.77 1.98 -16.66
CA ALA A 124 -0.43 2.41 -17.39
C ALA A 124 -0.37 3.90 -17.77
N PRO A 125 -1.01 4.33 -18.89
CA PRO A 125 -0.96 5.73 -19.34
C PRO A 125 -1.45 6.75 -18.31
N SER A 126 -2.43 6.39 -17.46
CA SER A 126 -2.90 7.19 -16.32
C SER A 126 -1.82 7.37 -15.25
N MET A 127 -0.92 6.40 -15.13
CA MET A 127 0.18 6.42 -14.15
C MET A 127 1.37 7.24 -14.63
N ILE A 128 1.87 6.98 -15.86
CA ILE A 128 3.15 7.51 -16.37
C ILE A 128 3.04 8.74 -17.30
N GLY A 129 1.86 9.28 -17.51
CA GLY A 129 1.66 10.44 -18.39
C GLY A 129 2.57 11.62 -18.02
N LYS A 130 3.47 12.03 -18.93
CA LYS A 130 4.54 13.03 -18.70
C LYS A 130 4.06 14.39 -18.13
N LYS A 131 2.81 14.79 -18.37
CA LYS A 131 2.29 16.11 -17.95
C LYS A 131 1.25 16.00 -16.83
N VAL A 132 0.50 14.91 -16.78
CA VAL A 132 -0.68 14.79 -15.91
C VAL A 132 -0.79 13.43 -15.21
N GLY A 133 0.17 12.54 -15.40
CA GLY A 133 0.18 11.22 -14.76
C GLY A 133 0.36 11.28 -13.24
N VAL A 134 -0.01 10.20 -12.58
CA VAL A 134 0.13 10.06 -11.11
C VAL A 134 1.57 10.25 -10.67
N VAL A 135 2.53 9.68 -11.39
CA VAL A 135 3.97 9.79 -11.11
C VAL A 135 4.42 11.24 -11.10
N THR A 136 4.01 12.03 -12.10
CA THR A 136 4.36 13.47 -12.19
C THR A 136 3.83 14.24 -10.98
N LYS A 137 2.55 14.04 -10.63
CA LYS A 137 1.91 14.69 -9.48
C LYS A 137 2.57 14.28 -8.15
N PHE A 138 2.92 13.01 -8.01
CA PHE A 138 3.60 12.48 -6.83
C PHE A 138 4.99 13.10 -6.68
N ARG A 139 5.77 13.17 -7.78
CA ARG A 139 7.08 13.82 -7.82
C ARG A 139 7.00 15.28 -7.39
N GLU A 140 6.05 16.05 -7.94
CA GLU A 140 5.86 17.47 -7.58
C GLU A 140 5.57 17.64 -6.08
N LYS A 141 4.71 16.78 -5.51
CA LYS A 141 4.42 16.80 -4.08
C LYS A 141 5.66 16.50 -3.23
N VAL A 142 6.42 15.47 -3.59
CA VAL A 142 7.65 15.09 -2.90
C VAL A 142 8.70 16.21 -3.00
N GLN A 143 8.94 16.75 -4.20
CA GLN A 143 9.90 17.84 -4.40
C GLN A 143 9.55 19.11 -3.62
N SER A 144 8.27 19.42 -3.49
CA SER A 144 7.82 20.55 -2.67
C SER A 144 8.09 20.32 -1.17
N ALA A 145 8.09 19.06 -0.72
CA ALA A 145 8.30 18.70 0.69
C ALA A 145 9.80 18.53 1.04
N ASN A 146 10.64 18.05 0.11
CA ASN A 146 12.02 17.68 0.37
C ASN A 146 13.08 18.69 -0.11
N GLY A 147 12.65 19.86 -0.60
CA GLY A 147 13.56 20.89 -1.09
C GLY A 147 14.27 20.57 -2.39
N GLY A 148 13.67 19.70 -3.25
CA GLY A 148 14.16 19.39 -4.58
C GLY A 148 15.21 18.25 -4.63
N ARG A 149 15.23 17.35 -3.64
CA ARG A 149 16.06 16.14 -3.70
C ARG A 149 15.62 15.22 -4.83
N ASP A 150 16.54 14.37 -5.27
CA ASP A 150 16.28 13.39 -6.33
C ASP A 150 15.12 12.45 -5.96
N PHE A 151 14.27 12.24 -6.95
CA PHE A 151 13.14 11.32 -6.89
C PHE A 151 13.27 10.31 -8.02
N PHE A 152 13.04 9.03 -7.73
CA PHE A 152 13.18 7.95 -8.69
C PHE A 152 11.81 7.37 -9.06
N ASP A 153 11.53 7.32 -10.36
CA ASP A 153 10.33 6.67 -10.88
C ASP A 153 10.67 5.27 -11.35
N PHE A 154 9.88 4.30 -10.94
CA PHE A 154 10.00 2.93 -11.39
C PHE A 154 8.70 2.48 -12.05
N SER A 155 8.77 1.96 -13.26
CA SER A 155 7.69 1.18 -13.87
C SER A 155 7.99 -0.29 -13.75
N LEU A 156 7.01 -1.04 -13.24
CA LEU A 156 7.02 -2.49 -13.24
C LEU A 156 6.35 -2.98 -14.52
N TYR A 157 7.10 -3.70 -15.35
CA TYR A 157 6.56 -4.38 -16.52
C TYR A 157 6.58 -5.89 -16.31
N PHE A 158 5.50 -6.56 -16.70
CA PHE A 158 5.51 -7.99 -16.90
C PHE A 158 6.20 -8.29 -18.24
N ALA A 159 7.42 -8.82 -18.20
CA ALA A 159 8.09 -9.37 -19.36
C ALA A 159 7.97 -10.90 -19.39
N PRO A 160 8.06 -11.55 -20.56
CA PRO A 160 8.20 -12.99 -20.63
C PRO A 160 9.43 -13.43 -19.84
N GLY A 161 9.21 -14.05 -18.66
CA GLY A 161 10.31 -14.47 -17.76
C GLY A 161 10.32 -13.83 -16.36
N GLY A 162 9.41 -12.90 -16.04
CA GLY A 162 9.27 -12.31 -14.71
C GLY A 162 9.08 -10.79 -14.69
N PHE A 163 9.08 -10.23 -13.48
CA PHE A 163 9.02 -8.78 -13.30
C PHE A 163 10.33 -8.11 -13.73
N VAL A 164 10.23 -7.10 -14.58
CA VAL A 164 11.35 -6.22 -14.93
C VAL A 164 11.09 -4.85 -14.30
N LEU A 165 12.00 -4.43 -13.42
CA LEU A 165 12.02 -3.07 -12.88
C LEU A 165 12.74 -2.16 -13.88
N GLN A 166 12.03 -1.23 -14.48
CA GLN A 166 12.63 -0.22 -15.35
C GLN A 166 12.58 1.14 -14.65
N VAL A 167 13.75 1.77 -14.53
CA VAL A 167 13.86 3.18 -14.11
C VAL A 167 13.39 4.06 -15.26
N ILE A 168 12.36 4.85 -15.02
CA ILE A 168 11.95 5.88 -15.99
C ILE A 168 12.92 7.05 -15.80
N LYS A 169 13.91 7.16 -16.67
CA LYS A 169 14.73 8.38 -16.76
C LYS A 169 13.97 9.42 -17.55
N ASP A 170 13.79 10.59 -16.96
CA ASP A 170 13.36 11.77 -17.71
C ASP A 170 14.39 12.05 -18.81
N GLY A 171 13.94 12.01 -20.07
CA GLY A 171 14.70 12.44 -21.24
C GLY A 171 14.45 13.92 -21.53
#